data_eb4df1d5e003f04397b73c08f4556cbb
#
_entry.id   eb4df1d5e003f04397b73c08f4556cbb
#
_cell.length_a   1.000
_cell.length_b   1.000
_cell.length_c   1.000
_cell.angle_alpha   90.00
_cell.angle_beta   90.00
_cell.angle_gamma   90.00
#
_symmetry.space_group_name_H-M   'P 1'
#
loop_
_entity.id
_entity.type
_entity.pdbx_description
1 polymer ?
#
loop_
_entity_poly.entity_id
_entity_poly.type
_entity_poly.pdbx_seq_one_letter_code
_entity_poly.pdbx_strand_id
1 'polypeptide(L)'
;MTFYEQELRKIVGERYPDATYVGRACYVRLSDMNRAKIQFVTTGIANQYSALRLTVLNRQEGDVDNLLLRFSDLFGKKMVNNPNFRNGVEPHIWDDYGKADWYVYHPTRQDYEVLSDAVSDYLEVF
;
A
#
# COMPACT_ATOMS: atom_id res chain seq x y z
N MET A 1 -5.41 12.86 -12.41
CA MET A 1 -4.80 12.04 -11.33
C MET A 1 -5.53 10.71 -11.26
N THR A 2 -4.81 9.61 -11.33
CA THR A 2 -5.40 8.28 -11.28
C THR A 2 -5.89 7.94 -9.88
N PHE A 3 -6.75 6.93 -9.76
CA PHE A 3 -7.19 6.42 -8.47
C PHE A 3 -6.00 6.00 -7.60
N TYR A 4 -5.04 5.25 -8.17
CA TYR A 4 -3.89 4.76 -7.42
C TYR A 4 -2.97 5.88 -6.96
N GLU A 5 -2.77 6.89 -7.76
CA GLU A 5 -1.99 8.06 -7.35
C GLU A 5 -2.67 8.79 -6.18
N GLN A 6 -3.98 8.99 -6.25
CA GLN A 6 -4.74 9.61 -5.16
C GLN A 6 -4.58 8.82 -3.86
N GLU A 7 -4.68 7.50 -3.93
CA GLU A 7 -4.56 6.64 -2.75
C GLU A 7 -3.13 6.64 -2.20
N LEU A 8 -2.13 6.56 -3.07
CA LEU A 8 -0.73 6.64 -2.64
C LEU A 8 -0.41 7.98 -1.99
N ARG A 9 -0.94 9.07 -2.51
CA ARG A 9 -0.74 10.41 -1.90
C ARG A 9 -1.30 10.48 -0.48
N LYS A 10 -2.42 9.82 -0.23
CA LYS A 10 -3.01 9.75 1.11
C LYS A 10 -2.15 8.92 2.07
N ILE A 11 -1.45 7.92 1.57
CA ILE A 11 -0.63 7.03 2.39
C ILE A 11 0.76 7.63 2.65
N VAL A 12 1.42 8.15 1.63
CA VAL A 12 2.83 8.54 1.73
C VAL A 12 3.10 10.04 1.51
N GLY A 13 2.15 10.78 0.94
CA GLY A 13 2.41 12.14 0.48
C GLY A 13 2.78 13.12 1.58
N GLU A 14 2.23 12.96 2.76
CA GLU A 14 2.53 13.85 3.90
C GLU A 14 3.95 13.64 4.43
N ARG A 15 4.37 12.38 4.57
CA ARG A 15 5.70 12.04 5.09
C ARG A 15 6.79 12.11 4.03
N TYR A 16 6.43 11.91 2.77
CA TYR A 16 7.36 11.91 1.66
C TYR A 16 6.87 12.88 0.58
N PRO A 17 6.98 14.20 0.84
CA PRO A 17 6.42 15.21 -0.08
C PRO A 17 7.10 15.23 -1.44
N ASP A 18 8.32 14.69 -1.56
CA ASP A 18 9.07 14.63 -2.81
C ASP A 18 8.83 13.33 -3.60
N ALA A 19 7.88 12.51 -3.16
CA ALA A 19 7.55 11.26 -3.87
C ALA A 19 7.10 11.53 -5.30
N THR A 20 7.55 10.67 -6.23
CA THR A 20 7.12 10.70 -7.62
C THR A 20 6.18 9.52 -7.89
N TYR A 21 5.14 9.76 -8.69
CA TYR A 21 4.06 8.80 -8.90
C TYR A 21 4.04 8.33 -10.34
N VAL A 22 4.05 7.02 -10.56
CA VAL A 22 4.03 6.40 -11.87
C VAL A 22 3.08 5.19 -11.85
N GLY A 23 1.96 5.29 -12.54
CA GLY A 23 0.99 4.19 -12.61
C GLY A 23 0.44 3.83 -11.22
N ARG A 24 0.70 2.60 -10.79
CA ARG A 24 0.25 2.08 -9.49
C ARG A 24 1.33 2.13 -8.42
N ALA A 25 2.38 2.88 -8.67
CA ALA A 25 3.55 2.94 -7.80
C ALA A 25 3.97 4.36 -7.53
N CYS A 26 4.78 4.52 -6.48
CA CYS A 26 5.52 5.75 -6.25
C CYS A 26 6.94 5.42 -5.82
N TYR A 27 7.82 6.40 -5.98
CA TYR A 27 9.21 6.30 -5.58
C TYR A 27 9.50 7.38 -4.56
N VAL A 28 10.12 7.00 -3.45
CA VAL A 28 10.53 7.93 -2.40
C VAL A 28 12.02 7.81 -2.18
N ARG A 29 12.68 8.96 -1.96
CA ARG A 29 14.09 8.97 -1.63
C ARG A 29 14.26 8.72 -0.14
N LEU A 30 15.15 7.79 0.21
CA LEU A 30 15.46 7.45 1.60
C LEU A 30 16.82 8.03 2.03
N SER A 31 17.80 7.97 1.13
CA SER A 31 19.16 8.46 1.36
C SER A 31 19.83 8.71 0.01
N ASP A 32 21.11 9.07 0.02
CA ASP A 32 21.85 9.27 -1.23
C ASP A 32 21.97 8.00 -2.04
N MET A 33 21.95 6.84 -1.40
CA MET A 33 22.12 5.54 -2.05
C MET A 33 20.83 4.76 -2.22
N ASN A 34 19.83 5.02 -1.39
CA ASN A 34 18.62 4.21 -1.32
C ASN A 34 17.37 4.99 -1.67
N ARG A 35 16.48 4.34 -2.41
CA ARG A 35 15.13 4.80 -2.63
C ARG A 35 14.18 3.63 -2.44
N ALA A 36 12.93 3.91 -2.23
CA ALA A 36 11.91 2.87 -2.13
C ALA A 36 10.92 3.00 -3.27
N LYS A 37 10.51 1.86 -3.81
CA LYS A 37 9.34 1.74 -4.67
C LYS A 37 8.20 1.20 -3.84
N ILE A 38 7.10 1.93 -3.80
CA ILE A 38 5.89 1.54 -3.09
C ILE A 38 4.81 1.29 -4.14
N GLN A 39 4.32 0.07 -4.22
CA GLN A 39 3.44 -0.35 -5.29
C GLN A 39 2.23 -1.09 -4.74
N PHE A 40 1.04 -0.78 -5.28
CA PHE A 40 -0.14 -1.55 -4.96
C PHE A 40 -0.09 -2.93 -5.61
N VAL A 41 -0.46 -3.94 -4.82
CA VAL A 41 -0.78 -5.28 -5.33
C VAL A 41 -2.27 -5.27 -5.63
N THR A 42 -2.61 -5.37 -6.91
CA THR A 42 -3.98 -5.29 -7.37
C THR A 42 -4.61 -6.65 -7.48
N THR A 43 -5.94 -6.67 -7.53
CA THR A 43 -6.73 -7.90 -7.52
C THR A 43 -7.17 -8.34 -8.90
N GLY A 44 -6.89 -7.52 -9.92
CA GLY A 44 -7.43 -7.72 -11.27
C GLY A 44 -8.77 -7.01 -11.51
N ILE A 45 -9.37 -6.50 -10.45
CA ILE A 45 -10.59 -5.68 -10.56
C ILE A 45 -10.17 -4.21 -10.48
N ALA A 46 -10.76 -3.37 -11.32
CA ALA A 46 -10.42 -1.96 -11.39
C ALA A 46 -10.59 -1.26 -10.05
N ASN A 47 -9.60 -0.45 -9.68
CA ASN A 47 -9.59 0.32 -8.43
C ASN A 47 -9.65 -0.53 -7.16
N GLN A 48 -9.13 -1.75 -7.21
CA GLN A 48 -9.03 -2.63 -6.04
C GLN A 48 -7.59 -3.07 -5.81
N TYR A 49 -7.22 -3.11 -4.54
CA TYR A 49 -5.89 -3.54 -4.11
C TYR A 49 -5.98 -4.25 -2.76
N SER A 50 -5.08 -5.18 -2.52
CA SER A 50 -5.08 -6.00 -1.30
C SER A 50 -3.84 -5.82 -0.44
N ALA A 51 -2.79 -5.23 -1.00
CA ALA A 51 -1.51 -5.09 -0.32
C ALA A 51 -0.69 -3.95 -0.91
N LEU A 52 0.34 -3.57 -0.18
CA LEU A 52 1.42 -2.74 -0.69
C LEU A 52 2.70 -3.56 -0.71
N ARG A 53 3.41 -3.51 -1.82
CA ARG A 53 4.77 -4.05 -1.90
C ARG A 53 5.75 -2.89 -1.80
N LEU A 54 6.66 -2.99 -0.85
CA LEU A 54 7.74 -2.03 -0.68
C LEU A 54 9.04 -2.69 -1.10
N THR A 55 9.77 -2.05 -1.99
CA THR A 55 11.08 -2.55 -2.45
C THR A 55 12.11 -1.46 -2.22
N VAL A 56 13.18 -1.79 -1.50
CA VAL A 56 14.29 -0.86 -1.29
C VAL A 56 15.30 -1.08 -2.40
N LEU A 57 15.60 -0.01 -3.13
CA LEU A 57 16.50 -0.01 -4.28
C LEU A 57 17.77 0.74 -3.91
N ASN A 58 18.92 0.07 -4.04
CA ASN A 58 20.22 0.68 -3.85
C ASN A 58 20.84 1.01 -5.20
N ARG A 59 21.51 2.14 -5.31
CA ARG A 59 22.12 2.61 -6.57
C ARG A 59 23.13 1.63 -7.16
N GLN A 60 23.84 0.89 -6.31
CA GLN A 60 24.90 -0.01 -6.75
C GLN A 60 24.45 -1.45 -6.79
N GLU A 61 23.64 -1.87 -5.83
CA GLU A 61 23.30 -3.28 -5.62
C GLU A 61 21.92 -3.66 -6.16
N GLY A 62 21.11 -2.68 -6.58
CA GLY A 62 19.75 -2.93 -7.03
C GLY A 62 18.81 -3.20 -5.86
N ASP A 63 17.96 -4.21 -5.98
CA ASP A 63 16.98 -4.55 -4.94
C ASP A 63 17.71 -5.18 -3.74
N VAL A 64 17.67 -4.49 -2.60
CA VAL A 64 18.38 -4.95 -1.39
C VAL A 64 17.45 -5.45 -0.30
N ASP A 65 16.20 -5.05 -0.33
CA ASP A 65 15.19 -5.53 0.62
C ASP A 65 13.79 -5.30 0.07
N ASN A 66 12.83 -6.06 0.59
CA ASN A 66 11.43 -5.84 0.24
C ASN A 66 10.51 -6.31 1.37
N LEU A 67 9.29 -5.79 1.37
CA LEU A 67 8.25 -6.15 2.31
C LEU A 67 6.92 -6.14 1.58
N LEU A 68 6.11 -7.16 1.85
CA LEU A 68 4.71 -7.20 1.42
C LEU A 68 3.83 -6.86 2.62
N LEU A 69 3.19 -5.69 2.58
CA LEU A 69 2.23 -5.27 3.58
C LEU A 69 0.83 -5.72 3.14
N ARG A 70 0.38 -6.83 3.66
CA ARG A 70 -0.95 -7.34 3.39
C ARG A 70 -1.96 -6.65 4.30
N PHE A 71 -3.05 -6.22 3.73
CA PHE A 71 -4.08 -5.54 4.52
C PHE A 71 -4.73 -6.48 5.54
N SER A 72 -4.80 -7.77 5.23
CA SER A 72 -5.27 -8.76 6.19
C SER A 72 -4.36 -8.86 7.43
N ASP A 73 -3.05 -8.64 7.26
CA ASP A 73 -2.11 -8.63 8.38
C ASP A 73 -2.21 -7.35 9.21
N LEU A 74 -2.44 -6.21 8.55
CA LEU A 74 -2.55 -4.91 9.23
C LEU A 74 -3.87 -4.71 9.95
N PHE A 75 -4.95 -5.15 9.35
CA PHE A 75 -6.30 -4.89 9.83
C PHE A 75 -6.98 -6.14 10.39
N GLY A 76 -6.30 -7.28 10.32
CA GLY A 76 -6.85 -8.57 10.74
C GLY A 76 -8.05 -8.97 9.88
N LYS A 77 -8.99 -9.68 10.48
CA LYS A 77 -10.26 -10.03 9.81
C LYS A 77 -11.28 -8.88 9.89
N LYS A 78 -10.87 -7.75 10.42
CA LYS A 78 -11.73 -6.58 10.49
C LYS A 78 -11.94 -6.03 9.09
N MET A 79 -13.18 -5.92 8.70
CA MET A 79 -13.54 -5.33 7.42
C MET A 79 -13.39 -3.82 7.50
N VAL A 80 -12.73 -3.23 6.52
CA VAL A 80 -12.72 -1.79 6.40
C VAL A 80 -14.13 -1.34 6.10
N ASN A 81 -14.61 -0.37 6.84
CA ASN A 81 -15.91 0.23 6.58
C ASN A 81 -15.82 1.04 5.29
N ASN A 82 -16.22 0.42 4.20
CA ASN A 82 -16.08 1.00 2.88
C ASN A 82 -17.45 1.37 2.32
N PRO A 83 -17.72 2.65 2.06
CA PRO A 83 -19.01 3.09 1.57
C PRO A 83 -19.37 2.55 0.18
N ASN A 84 -18.40 2.02 -0.56
CA ASN A 84 -18.66 1.38 -1.85
C ASN A 84 -19.22 -0.03 -1.74
N PHE A 85 -19.10 -0.65 -0.57
CA PHE A 85 -19.76 -1.93 -0.34
C PHE A 85 -21.20 -1.66 0.08
N ARG A 86 -22.12 -2.05 -0.76
CA ARG A 86 -23.55 -1.91 -0.49
C ARG A 86 -23.97 -2.88 0.61
N ASN A 87 -25.04 -2.56 1.29
CA ASN A 87 -25.64 -3.44 2.28
C ASN A 87 -25.84 -4.84 1.69
N GLY A 88 -25.35 -5.84 2.39
CA GLY A 88 -25.46 -7.23 1.98
C GLY A 88 -24.38 -7.72 1.01
N VAL A 89 -23.49 -6.84 0.58
CA VAL A 89 -22.34 -7.24 -0.23
C VAL A 89 -21.12 -7.27 0.66
N GLU A 90 -20.61 -8.45 0.95
CA GLU A 90 -19.38 -8.59 1.72
C GLU A 90 -18.17 -8.34 0.82
N PRO A 91 -17.11 -7.70 1.34
CA PRO A 91 -15.85 -7.61 0.62
C PRO A 91 -15.34 -9.02 0.33
N HIS A 92 -14.86 -9.23 -0.88
CA HIS A 92 -14.20 -10.48 -1.21
C HIS A 92 -12.94 -10.64 -0.39
N ILE A 93 -12.79 -11.80 0.22
CA ILE A 93 -11.63 -12.15 1.01
C ILE A 93 -11.04 -13.39 0.36
N TRP A 94 -9.85 -13.25 -0.20
CA TRP A 94 -9.13 -14.39 -0.74
C TRP A 94 -7.63 -14.14 -0.74
N ASP A 95 -6.88 -15.21 -0.82
CA ASP A 95 -5.47 -15.15 -1.11
C ASP A 95 -5.02 -16.46 -1.75
N ASP A 96 -3.80 -16.47 -2.24
CA ASP A 96 -3.21 -17.62 -2.91
C ASP A 96 -2.80 -18.74 -1.94
N TYR A 97 -2.86 -18.48 -0.64
CA TYR A 97 -2.39 -19.38 0.41
C TYR A 97 -3.50 -19.76 1.39
N GLY A 98 -4.74 -19.49 1.06
CA GLY A 98 -5.86 -19.77 1.95
C GLY A 98 -6.02 -18.82 3.12
N LYS A 99 -5.24 -17.75 3.18
CA LYS A 99 -5.42 -16.68 4.15
C LYS A 99 -6.37 -15.64 3.62
N ALA A 100 -7.23 -15.14 4.48
CA ALA A 100 -8.15 -14.08 4.10
C ALA A 100 -7.40 -12.77 3.83
N ASP A 101 -7.55 -12.25 2.62
CA ASP A 101 -7.15 -10.92 2.23
C ASP A 101 -8.36 -10.14 1.76
N TRP A 102 -8.36 -8.83 1.86
CA TRP A 102 -9.51 -8.05 1.51
C TRP A 102 -9.15 -6.77 0.78
N TYR A 103 -10.12 -6.25 0.05
CA TYR A 103 -9.93 -5.11 -0.82
C TYR A 103 -10.29 -3.84 -0.10
N VAL A 104 -9.43 -2.85 -0.19
CA VAL A 104 -9.67 -1.53 0.38
C VAL A 104 -9.96 -0.59 -0.77
N TYR A 105 -11.22 -0.21 -0.89
CA TYR A 105 -11.63 0.79 -1.89
C TYR A 105 -11.47 2.20 -1.38
N HIS A 106 -12.06 2.46 -0.23
CA HIS A 106 -12.05 3.76 0.43
C HIS A 106 -11.71 3.56 1.89
N PRO A 107 -10.43 3.40 2.22
CA PRO A 107 -10.01 3.31 3.60
C PRO A 107 -10.49 4.51 4.40
N THR A 108 -10.75 4.30 5.68
CA THR A 108 -11.00 5.41 6.59
C THR A 108 -9.72 6.21 6.80
N ARG A 109 -9.85 7.42 7.33
CA ARG A 109 -8.68 8.23 7.69
C ARG A 109 -7.72 7.46 8.61
N GLN A 110 -8.27 6.72 9.56
CA GLN A 110 -7.47 5.91 10.47
C GLN A 110 -6.73 4.79 9.73
N ASP A 111 -7.36 4.17 8.74
CA ASP A 111 -6.71 3.13 7.94
C ASP A 111 -5.53 3.68 7.15
N TYR A 112 -5.65 4.89 6.59
CA TYR A 112 -4.52 5.54 5.93
C TYR A 112 -3.39 5.83 6.89
N GLU A 113 -3.70 6.23 8.13
CA GLU A 113 -2.68 6.46 9.16
C GLU A 113 -1.95 5.17 9.52
N VAL A 114 -2.67 4.07 9.65
CA VAL A 114 -2.08 2.75 9.91
C VAL A 114 -1.15 2.34 8.77
N LEU A 115 -1.58 2.52 7.53
CA LEU A 115 -0.75 2.21 6.35
C LEU A 115 0.49 3.12 6.30
N SER A 116 0.32 4.41 6.55
CA SER A 116 1.41 5.39 6.57
C SER A 116 2.45 5.05 7.63
N ASP A 117 2.00 4.69 8.83
CA ASP A 117 2.88 4.29 9.92
C ASP A 117 3.65 3.01 9.58
N ALA A 118 2.98 2.01 9.03
CA ALA A 118 3.62 0.75 8.66
C ALA A 118 4.69 0.95 7.58
N VAL A 119 4.41 1.77 6.58
CA VAL A 119 5.37 2.12 5.54
C VAL A 119 6.58 2.84 6.13
N SER A 120 6.34 3.86 6.95
CA SER A 120 7.40 4.65 7.56
C SER A 120 8.27 3.80 8.50
N ASP A 121 7.65 2.97 9.32
CA ASP A 121 8.38 2.11 10.26
C ASP A 121 9.33 1.16 9.54
N TYR A 122 8.91 0.63 8.40
CA TYR A 122 9.78 -0.22 7.60
C TYR A 122 10.92 0.55 6.93
N LEU A 123 10.61 1.72 6.35
CA LEU A 123 11.56 2.46 5.53
C LEU A 123 12.58 3.27 6.34
N GLU A 124 12.29 3.62 7.59
CA GLU A 124 13.14 4.52 8.36
C GLU A 124 14.53 3.97 8.66
N VAL A 125 14.74 2.66 8.57
CA VAL A 125 16.04 2.02 8.78
C VAL A 125 16.93 2.03 7.53
N PHE A 126 16.42 2.47 6.42
CA PHE A 126 17.15 2.54 5.15
C PHE A 126 17.48 3.98 4.77
#